data_d714c5cbf27c09bc19e97158eef5d3b5
#
_entry.id   d714c5cbf27c09bc19e97158eef5d3b5
#
_cell.length_a   1.000
_cell.length_b   1.000
_cell.length_c   1.000
_cell.angle_alpha   90.00
_cell.angle_beta   90.00
_cell.angle_gamma   90.00
#
_symmetry.space_group_name_H-M   'P 1'
#
loop_
_entity.id
_entity.type
_entity.pdbx_description
1 polymer ?
#
loop_
_entity_poly.entity_id
_entity_poly.type
_entity_poly.pdbx_seq_one_letter_code
_entity_poly.pdbx_strand_id
1 'polypeptide(L)'
;MRFKMNHIKNWTFSLLKLLHAIKDENLTWHQFNQEQQLQLKHERILASKALEADLKKKSVELEHDIDLIRTKNAADLAMLKTKCNQDIKDYKQYLASLDQLKKSIQVSYTHLPEAVAFTIHHHAKHLLNQMWDAKDFEHKMHHEMQLINFMTTVHEDARLNLEGTNTEKLPARTLNLIQQKQDSTPIDSL
;
A
#
# COMPACT_ATOMS: atom_id res chain seq x y z
N MET A 1 -38.71 73.03 75.04
CA MET A 1 -38.93 72.06 73.99
C MET A 1 -37.93 72.16 72.82
N ARG A 2 -36.73 72.70 72.97
CA ARG A 2 -35.73 72.85 71.86
C ARG A 2 -34.67 71.74 71.79
N PHE A 3 -34.53 70.93 72.79
CA PHE A 3 -33.41 69.86 72.82
C PHE A 3 -33.74 68.62 72.05
N LYS A 4 -34.96 68.21 71.76
CA LYS A 4 -35.33 67.02 71.03
C LYS A 4 -35.18 67.11 69.49
N MET A 5 -35.24 68.36 68.97
CA MET A 5 -35.24 68.58 67.52
C MET A 5 -33.85 68.44 66.87
N ASN A 6 -32.77 68.68 67.62
CA ASN A 6 -31.41 68.54 67.11
C ASN A 6 -30.91 67.05 66.99
N HIS A 7 -31.38 66.17 67.86
CA HIS A 7 -31.09 64.78 67.83
C HIS A 7 -31.73 64.06 66.61
N ILE A 8 -32.95 64.45 66.25
CA ILE A 8 -33.66 63.90 65.09
C ILE A 8 -32.99 64.40 63.80
N LYS A 9 -32.56 65.65 63.72
CA LYS A 9 -31.83 66.18 62.55
C LYS A 9 -30.46 65.48 62.33
N ASN A 10 -29.73 65.21 63.40
CA ASN A 10 -28.46 64.50 63.30
C ASN A 10 -28.63 63.01 62.90
N TRP A 11 -29.68 62.38 63.40
CA TRP A 11 -29.99 60.97 63.06
C TRP A 11 -30.44 60.84 61.59
N THR A 12 -31.29 61.72 61.09
CA THR A 12 -31.72 61.76 59.69
C THR A 12 -30.55 62.03 58.73
N PHE A 13 -29.63 62.94 59.14
CA PHE A 13 -28.42 63.19 58.35
C PHE A 13 -27.44 62.05 58.31
N SER A 14 -27.29 61.25 59.40
CA SER A 14 -26.50 60.06 59.47
C SER A 14 -27.10 58.93 58.61
N LEU A 15 -28.44 58.75 58.65
CA LEU A 15 -29.15 57.80 57.78
C LEU A 15 -29.02 58.17 56.29
N LEU A 16 -29.10 59.45 55.96
CA LEU A 16 -28.90 59.92 54.59
C LEU A 16 -27.48 59.69 54.11
N LYS A 17 -26.46 59.87 54.93
CA LYS A 17 -25.07 59.54 54.62
C LYS A 17 -24.86 58.07 54.44
N LEU A 18 -25.49 57.24 55.28
CA LEU A 18 -25.41 55.77 55.15
C LEU A 18 -26.10 55.29 53.87
N LEU A 19 -27.25 55.84 53.51
CA LEU A 19 -27.91 55.51 52.24
C LEU A 19 -27.11 55.96 51.01
N HIS A 20 -26.43 57.12 51.08
CA HIS A 20 -25.52 57.52 49.98
C HIS A 20 -24.30 56.63 49.89
N ALA A 21 -23.69 56.28 51.03
CA ALA A 21 -22.55 55.33 51.01
C ALA A 21 -22.91 53.96 50.44
N ILE A 22 -24.08 53.41 50.82
CA ILE A 22 -24.59 52.13 50.27
C ILE A 22 -24.88 52.28 48.78
N LYS A 23 -25.43 53.39 48.35
CA LYS A 23 -25.71 53.64 46.93
C LYS A 23 -24.41 53.74 46.10
N ASP A 24 -23.41 54.45 46.62
CA ASP A 24 -22.12 54.66 45.96
C ASP A 24 -21.33 53.30 45.91
N GLU A 25 -21.39 52.53 46.98
CA GLU A 25 -20.78 51.20 47.05
C GLU A 25 -21.47 50.24 46.09
N ASN A 26 -22.77 50.27 45.93
CA ASN A 26 -23.55 49.48 44.99
C ASN A 26 -23.25 49.89 43.53
N LEU A 27 -23.12 51.20 43.26
CA LEU A 27 -22.71 51.66 41.91
C LEU A 27 -21.30 51.29 41.56
N THR A 28 -20.33 51.33 42.45
CA THR A 28 -18.95 50.89 42.22
C THR A 28 -18.87 49.38 42.02
N TRP A 29 -19.65 48.61 42.77
CA TRP A 29 -19.76 47.18 42.60
C TRP A 29 -20.35 46.78 41.23
N HIS A 30 -21.41 47.49 40.80
CA HIS A 30 -21.98 47.26 39.47
C HIS A 30 -21.04 47.62 38.34
N GLN A 31 -20.30 48.71 38.45
CA GLN A 31 -19.30 49.11 37.46
C GLN A 31 -18.16 48.09 37.37
N PHE A 32 -17.63 47.67 38.51
CA PHE A 32 -16.58 46.64 38.57
C PHE A 32 -17.03 45.30 37.96
N ASN A 33 -18.26 44.85 38.27
CA ASN A 33 -18.83 43.65 37.68
C ASN A 33 -19.06 43.79 36.17
N GLN A 34 -19.48 44.93 35.68
CA GLN A 34 -19.61 45.17 34.25
C GLN A 34 -18.27 45.13 33.53
N GLU A 35 -17.25 45.71 34.11
CA GLU A 35 -15.90 45.74 33.56
C GLU A 35 -15.30 44.29 33.49
N GLN A 36 -15.45 43.52 34.56
CA GLN A 36 -15.06 42.12 34.58
C GLN A 36 -15.81 41.29 33.52
N GLN A 37 -17.12 41.49 33.39
CA GLN A 37 -17.90 40.79 32.36
C GLN A 37 -17.49 41.17 30.95
N LEU A 38 -17.12 42.42 30.69
CA LEU A 38 -16.61 42.87 29.40
C LEU A 38 -15.24 42.26 29.10
N GLN A 39 -14.33 42.18 30.07
CA GLN A 39 -13.04 41.55 29.95
C GLN A 39 -13.18 40.04 29.62
N LEU A 40 -14.02 39.33 30.37
CA LEU A 40 -14.30 37.92 30.12
C LEU A 40 -14.93 37.67 28.74
N LYS A 41 -15.81 38.54 28.27
CA LYS A 41 -16.35 38.44 26.91
C LYS A 41 -15.28 38.66 25.85
N HIS A 42 -14.41 39.66 26.07
CA HIS A 42 -13.30 39.92 25.14
C HIS A 42 -12.31 38.75 25.07
N GLU A 43 -11.92 38.21 26.21
CA GLU A 43 -11.06 37.04 26.28
C GLU A 43 -11.67 35.81 25.58
N ARG A 44 -12.97 35.56 25.77
CA ARG A 44 -13.69 34.49 25.06
C ARG A 44 -13.69 34.66 23.54
N ILE A 45 -13.89 35.91 23.08
CA ILE A 45 -13.85 36.21 21.64
C ILE A 45 -12.43 36.00 21.08
N LEU A 46 -11.40 36.42 21.81
CA LEU A 46 -10.01 36.18 21.39
C LEU A 46 -9.67 34.70 21.38
N ALA A 47 -10.06 33.95 22.42
CA ALA A 47 -9.86 32.51 22.50
C ALA A 47 -10.59 31.76 21.39
N SER A 48 -11.83 32.13 21.06
CA SER A 48 -12.59 31.52 19.98
C SER A 48 -11.95 31.79 18.61
N LYS A 49 -11.46 33.00 18.36
CA LYS A 49 -10.75 33.34 17.12
C LYS A 49 -9.40 32.59 16.99
N ALA A 50 -8.67 32.48 18.10
CA ALA A 50 -7.42 31.69 18.11
C ALA A 50 -7.67 30.21 17.81
N LEU A 51 -8.71 29.63 18.41
CA LEU A 51 -9.12 28.26 18.16
C LEU A 51 -9.56 28.07 16.70
N GLU A 52 -10.33 28.98 16.15
CA GLU A 52 -10.76 28.94 14.75
C GLU A 52 -9.57 28.99 13.78
N ALA A 53 -8.59 29.88 14.08
CA ALA A 53 -7.36 29.95 13.29
C ALA A 53 -6.54 28.66 13.35
N ASP A 54 -6.41 28.05 14.54
CA ASP A 54 -5.72 26.77 14.72
C ASP A 54 -6.43 25.60 14.01
N LEU A 55 -7.75 25.54 14.10
CA LEU A 55 -8.54 24.54 13.38
C LEU A 55 -8.41 24.69 11.88
N LYS A 56 -8.43 25.92 11.37
CA LYS A 56 -8.22 26.18 9.95
C LYS A 56 -6.82 25.76 9.48
N LYS A 57 -5.79 26.07 10.27
CA LYS A 57 -4.42 25.65 9.98
C LYS A 57 -4.30 24.13 9.93
N LYS A 58 -4.82 23.42 10.94
CA LYS A 58 -4.81 21.95 11.00
C LYS A 58 -5.63 21.32 9.87
N SER A 59 -6.73 21.94 9.46
CA SER A 59 -7.53 21.48 8.33
C SER A 59 -6.74 21.53 7.01
N VAL A 60 -6.00 22.62 6.78
CA VAL A 60 -5.14 22.77 5.58
C VAL A 60 -3.96 21.79 5.61
N GLU A 61 -3.33 21.59 6.76
CA GLU A 61 -2.26 20.60 6.93
C GLU A 61 -2.77 19.19 6.64
N LEU A 62 -3.94 18.82 7.18
CA LEU A 62 -4.56 17.52 6.94
C LEU A 62 -4.95 17.32 5.47
N GLU A 63 -5.48 18.32 4.80
CA GLU A 63 -5.81 18.28 3.38
C GLU A 63 -4.56 18.05 2.52
N HIS A 64 -3.48 18.76 2.85
CA HIS A 64 -2.18 18.55 2.18
C HIS A 64 -1.64 17.13 2.38
N ASP A 65 -1.70 16.60 3.60
CA ASP A 65 -1.25 15.23 3.91
C ASP A 65 -2.08 14.19 3.16
N ILE A 66 -3.40 14.38 3.10
CA ILE A 66 -4.31 13.51 2.34
C ILE A 66 -3.95 13.52 0.85
N ASP A 67 -3.70 14.68 0.27
CA ASP A 67 -3.35 14.81 -1.15
C ASP A 67 -1.98 14.19 -1.45
N LEU A 68 -1.03 14.31 -0.54
CA LEU A 68 0.28 13.68 -0.64
C LEU A 68 0.16 12.15 -0.62
N ILE A 69 -0.64 11.61 0.33
CA ILE A 69 -0.92 10.16 0.40
C ILE A 69 -1.64 9.67 -0.86
N ARG A 70 -2.64 10.39 -1.36
CA ARG A 70 -3.35 10.06 -2.60
C ARG A 70 -2.41 10.02 -3.80
N THR A 71 -1.55 11.03 -3.93
CA THR A 71 -0.58 11.10 -5.03
C THR A 71 0.42 9.95 -4.96
N LYS A 72 0.93 9.63 -3.78
CA LYS A 72 1.82 8.49 -3.56
C LYS A 72 1.14 7.17 -3.92
N ASN A 73 -0.07 6.94 -3.40
CA ASN A 73 -0.81 5.72 -3.69
C ASN A 73 -1.13 5.58 -5.19
N ALA A 74 -1.46 6.68 -5.87
CA ALA A 74 -1.69 6.66 -7.31
C ALA A 74 -0.42 6.30 -8.10
N ALA A 75 0.74 6.84 -7.70
CA ALA A 75 2.03 6.50 -8.30
C ALA A 75 2.41 5.03 -8.05
N ASP A 76 2.22 4.53 -6.83
CA ASP A 76 2.49 3.14 -6.47
C ASP A 76 1.60 2.17 -7.27
N LEU A 77 0.30 2.48 -7.41
CA LEU A 77 -0.63 1.70 -8.24
C LEU A 77 -0.24 1.73 -9.72
N ALA A 78 0.17 2.88 -10.26
CA ALA A 78 0.64 2.98 -11.65
C ALA A 78 1.90 2.15 -11.88
N MET A 79 2.84 2.18 -10.94
CA MET A 79 4.06 1.38 -10.99
C MET A 79 3.76 -0.12 -10.90
N LEU A 80 2.88 -0.53 -9.99
CA LEU A 80 2.45 -1.93 -9.86
C LEU A 80 1.78 -2.42 -11.15
N LYS A 81 0.87 -1.62 -11.73
CA LYS A 81 0.22 -1.94 -13.00
C LYS A 81 1.22 -2.09 -14.14
N THR A 82 2.24 -1.23 -14.18
CA THR A 82 3.30 -1.31 -15.20
C THR A 82 4.12 -2.59 -15.04
N LYS A 83 4.49 -2.96 -13.80
CA LYS A 83 5.18 -4.23 -13.51
C LYS A 83 4.34 -5.42 -13.93
N CYS A 84 3.07 -5.49 -13.51
CA CYS A 84 2.17 -6.59 -13.91
C CYS A 84 2.01 -6.69 -15.43
N ASN A 85 1.92 -5.58 -16.16
CA ASN A 85 1.84 -5.60 -17.61
C ASN A 85 3.13 -6.12 -18.25
N GLN A 86 4.29 -5.75 -17.70
CA GLN A 86 5.57 -6.27 -18.16
C GLN A 86 5.68 -7.76 -17.89
N ASP A 87 5.33 -8.22 -16.69
CA ASP A 87 5.32 -9.63 -16.32
C ASP A 87 4.44 -10.45 -17.28
N ILE A 88 3.24 -9.96 -17.60
CA ILE A 88 2.34 -10.62 -18.58
C ILE A 88 2.98 -10.69 -19.96
N LYS A 89 3.68 -9.65 -20.38
CA LYS A 89 4.38 -9.60 -21.66
C LYS A 89 5.52 -10.62 -21.70
N ASP A 90 6.31 -10.68 -20.66
CA ASP A 90 7.43 -11.60 -20.54
C ASP A 90 6.94 -13.05 -20.50
N TYR A 91 5.89 -13.34 -19.74
CA TYR A 91 5.26 -14.66 -19.73
C TYR A 91 4.78 -15.10 -21.14
N LYS A 92 4.15 -14.20 -21.90
CA LYS A 92 3.74 -14.48 -23.28
C LYS A 92 4.93 -14.76 -24.20
N GLN A 93 6.04 -14.06 -24.00
CA GLN A 93 7.26 -14.31 -24.78
C GLN A 93 7.84 -15.70 -24.46
N TYR A 94 7.86 -16.10 -23.18
CA TYR A 94 8.27 -17.45 -22.79
C TYR A 94 7.38 -18.52 -23.42
N LEU A 95 6.06 -18.34 -23.41
CA LEU A 95 5.13 -19.27 -24.05
C LEU A 95 5.38 -19.39 -25.55
N ALA A 96 5.62 -18.27 -26.24
CA ALA A 96 5.94 -18.28 -27.67
C ALA A 96 7.26 -19.01 -27.95
N SER A 97 8.26 -18.85 -27.08
CA SER A 97 9.54 -19.60 -27.19
C SER A 97 9.34 -21.11 -27.00
N LEU A 98 8.46 -21.52 -26.07
CA LEU A 98 8.12 -22.94 -25.89
C LEU A 98 7.38 -23.51 -27.11
N ASP A 99 6.51 -22.76 -27.77
CA ASP A 99 5.85 -23.19 -28.99
C ASP A 99 6.83 -23.32 -30.16
N GLN A 100 7.82 -22.41 -30.25
CA GLN A 100 8.91 -22.50 -31.21
C GLN A 100 9.79 -23.75 -30.94
N LEU A 101 10.12 -24.02 -29.67
CA LEU A 101 10.85 -25.20 -29.26
C LEU A 101 10.13 -26.46 -29.70
N LYS A 102 8.80 -26.57 -29.45
CA LYS A 102 7.98 -27.68 -29.89
C LYS A 102 8.09 -27.90 -31.42
N LYS A 103 7.95 -26.83 -32.21
CA LYS A 103 8.07 -26.90 -33.68
C LYS A 103 9.46 -27.35 -34.11
N SER A 104 10.50 -26.79 -33.47
CA SER A 104 11.90 -27.17 -33.75
C SER A 104 12.14 -28.67 -33.53
N ILE A 105 11.63 -29.21 -32.42
CA ILE A 105 11.73 -30.66 -32.12
C ILE A 105 11.01 -31.48 -33.21
N GLN A 106 9.78 -31.09 -33.58
CA GLN A 106 9.02 -31.80 -34.62
C GLN A 106 9.72 -31.81 -36.00
N VAL A 107 10.42 -30.70 -36.33
CA VAL A 107 11.18 -30.60 -37.58
C VAL A 107 12.48 -31.41 -37.49
N SER A 108 13.14 -31.40 -36.33
CA SER A 108 14.43 -32.08 -36.13
C SER A 108 14.30 -33.62 -36.13
N TYR A 109 13.18 -34.13 -35.70
CA TYR A 109 12.91 -35.57 -35.62
C TYR A 109 11.77 -35.95 -36.57
N THR A 110 12.12 -36.47 -37.75
CA THR A 110 11.16 -36.79 -38.82
C THR A 110 10.11 -37.85 -38.43
N HIS A 111 10.38 -38.64 -37.41
CA HIS A 111 9.51 -39.75 -36.96
C HIS A 111 9.18 -39.66 -35.45
N LEU A 112 9.32 -38.46 -34.83
CA LEU A 112 8.99 -38.33 -33.43
C LEU A 112 7.48 -38.50 -33.22
N PRO A 113 7.05 -39.39 -32.31
CA PRO A 113 5.66 -39.49 -31.96
C PRO A 113 5.18 -38.14 -31.39
N GLU A 114 4.04 -37.67 -31.85
CA GLU A 114 3.48 -36.36 -31.39
C GLU A 114 3.32 -36.30 -29.87
N ALA A 115 3.03 -37.43 -29.23
CA ALA A 115 2.95 -37.57 -27.79
C ALA A 115 4.25 -37.18 -27.08
N VAL A 116 5.42 -37.51 -27.65
CA VAL A 116 6.73 -37.17 -27.07
C VAL A 116 6.98 -35.66 -27.17
N ALA A 117 6.71 -35.05 -28.32
CA ALA A 117 6.81 -33.59 -28.48
C ALA A 117 5.86 -32.85 -27.52
N PHE A 118 4.68 -33.40 -27.30
CA PHE A 118 3.72 -32.88 -26.35
C PHE A 118 4.22 -32.97 -24.90
N THR A 119 4.78 -34.12 -24.52
CA THR A 119 5.35 -34.35 -23.18
C THR A 119 6.48 -33.35 -22.87
N ILE A 120 7.39 -33.14 -23.82
CA ILE A 120 8.50 -32.19 -23.71
C ILE A 120 7.94 -30.76 -23.53
N HIS A 121 7.00 -30.35 -24.37
CA HIS A 121 6.36 -29.04 -24.27
C HIS A 121 5.61 -28.85 -22.94
N HIS A 122 4.87 -29.87 -22.50
CA HIS A 122 4.14 -29.85 -21.26
C HIS A 122 5.07 -29.70 -20.04
N HIS A 123 6.19 -30.45 -20.04
CA HIS A 123 7.18 -30.34 -18.98
C HIS A 123 7.84 -28.94 -18.94
N ALA A 124 8.21 -28.38 -20.09
CA ALA A 124 8.74 -27.04 -20.19
C ALA A 124 7.73 -25.99 -19.66
N LYS A 125 6.45 -26.14 -20.02
CA LYS A 125 5.39 -25.28 -19.53
C LYS A 125 5.19 -25.42 -18.01
N HIS A 126 5.30 -26.62 -17.47
CA HIS A 126 5.24 -26.86 -16.03
C HIS A 126 6.38 -26.12 -15.29
N LEU A 127 7.62 -26.19 -15.79
CA LEU A 127 8.76 -25.48 -15.24
C LEU A 127 8.56 -23.95 -15.31
N LEU A 128 8.03 -23.45 -16.43
CA LEU A 128 7.69 -22.05 -16.59
C LEU A 128 6.66 -21.59 -15.54
N ASN A 129 5.61 -22.38 -15.32
CA ASN A 129 4.60 -22.05 -14.31
C ASN A 129 5.20 -22.06 -12.89
N GLN A 130 6.02 -23.06 -12.55
CA GLN A 130 6.72 -23.10 -11.26
C GLN A 130 7.59 -21.86 -11.03
N MET A 131 8.32 -21.41 -12.06
CA MET A 131 9.08 -20.17 -12.00
C MET A 131 8.19 -18.95 -11.77
N TRP A 132 7.02 -18.91 -12.43
CA TRP A 132 6.11 -17.77 -12.34
C TRP A 132 5.36 -17.70 -11.02
N ASP A 133 4.97 -18.85 -10.48
CA ASP A 133 4.24 -18.96 -9.22
C ASP A 133 5.14 -18.83 -7.98
N ALA A 134 6.47 -18.90 -8.16
CA ALA A 134 7.43 -18.76 -7.08
C ALA A 134 7.36 -17.35 -6.46
N LYS A 135 7.06 -17.31 -5.15
CA LYS A 135 6.93 -16.05 -4.39
C LYS A 135 8.28 -15.47 -3.97
N ASP A 136 9.27 -16.32 -3.84
CA ASP A 136 10.60 -15.99 -3.37
C ASP A 136 11.57 -15.93 -4.54
N PHE A 137 12.49 -14.96 -4.50
CA PHE A 137 13.48 -14.72 -5.55
C PHE A 137 14.41 -15.92 -5.74
N GLU A 138 14.82 -16.57 -4.67
CA GLU A 138 15.71 -17.73 -4.73
C GLU A 138 15.04 -18.92 -5.44
N HIS A 139 13.80 -19.23 -5.09
CA HIS A 139 13.02 -20.28 -5.75
C HIS A 139 12.73 -19.92 -7.22
N LYS A 140 12.44 -18.66 -7.51
CA LYS A 140 12.23 -18.19 -8.88
C LYS A 140 13.48 -18.42 -9.73
N MET A 141 14.64 -17.98 -9.23
CA MET A 141 15.92 -18.16 -9.91
C MET A 141 16.26 -19.65 -10.12
N HIS A 142 15.98 -20.50 -9.13
CA HIS A 142 16.19 -21.92 -9.21
C HIS A 142 15.34 -22.55 -10.34
N HIS A 143 14.05 -22.22 -10.42
CA HIS A 143 13.17 -22.73 -11.48
C HIS A 143 13.53 -22.16 -12.86
N GLU A 144 13.98 -20.91 -12.93
CA GLU A 144 14.48 -20.32 -14.17
C GLU A 144 15.70 -21.08 -14.70
N MET A 145 16.67 -21.38 -13.83
CA MET A 145 17.83 -22.17 -14.21
C MET A 145 17.45 -23.59 -14.64
N GLN A 146 16.45 -24.19 -13.99
CA GLN A 146 15.95 -25.51 -14.41
C GLN A 146 15.30 -25.46 -15.80
N LEU A 147 14.50 -24.42 -16.08
CA LEU A 147 13.89 -24.22 -17.39
C LEU A 147 14.94 -24.00 -18.47
N ILE A 148 15.93 -23.14 -18.22
CA ILE A 148 17.04 -22.87 -19.15
C ILE A 148 17.81 -24.17 -19.44
N ASN A 149 18.20 -24.92 -18.42
CA ASN A 149 18.92 -26.18 -18.58
C ASN A 149 18.10 -27.20 -19.40
N PHE A 150 16.82 -27.32 -19.10
CA PHE A 150 15.91 -28.17 -19.85
C PHE A 150 15.82 -27.77 -21.33
N MET A 151 15.57 -26.49 -21.63
CA MET A 151 15.47 -25.98 -22.99
C MET A 151 16.78 -26.16 -23.77
N THR A 152 17.93 -25.94 -23.12
CA THR A 152 19.25 -26.16 -23.73
C THR A 152 19.46 -27.61 -24.09
N THR A 153 19.11 -28.54 -23.18
CA THR A 153 19.23 -29.99 -23.44
C THR A 153 18.34 -30.43 -24.60
N VAL A 154 17.09 -29.92 -24.64
CA VAL A 154 16.17 -30.20 -25.77
C VAL A 154 16.75 -29.71 -27.09
N HIS A 155 17.33 -28.51 -27.07
CA HIS A 155 17.94 -27.92 -28.28
C HIS A 155 19.19 -28.70 -28.74
N GLU A 156 20.02 -29.13 -27.82
CA GLU A 156 21.20 -29.96 -28.09
C GLU A 156 20.80 -31.31 -28.65
N ASP A 157 19.83 -32.01 -28.07
CA ASP A 157 19.31 -33.26 -28.60
C ASP A 157 18.78 -33.12 -30.04
N ALA A 158 18.03 -32.03 -30.30
CA ALA A 158 17.50 -31.69 -31.61
C ALA A 158 18.65 -31.44 -32.63
N ARG A 159 19.69 -30.71 -32.23
CA ARG A 159 20.86 -30.44 -33.08
C ARG A 159 21.65 -31.68 -33.39
N LEU A 160 21.94 -32.51 -32.41
CA LEU A 160 22.67 -33.76 -32.59
C LEU A 160 21.95 -34.74 -33.54
N ASN A 161 20.61 -34.74 -33.50
CA ASN A 161 19.83 -35.55 -34.43
C ASN A 161 19.89 -34.99 -35.86
N LEU A 162 19.86 -33.68 -36.08
CA LEU A 162 20.00 -33.05 -37.39
C LEU A 162 21.41 -33.27 -37.99
N GLU A 163 22.45 -33.27 -37.18
CA GLU A 163 23.83 -33.48 -37.57
C GLU A 163 24.12 -34.97 -37.88
N GLY A 164 23.14 -35.86 -37.66
CA GLY A 164 23.28 -37.28 -37.93
C GLY A 164 24.25 -38.00 -36.98
N THR A 165 24.70 -37.35 -35.91
CA THR A 165 25.61 -37.91 -34.91
C THR A 165 24.89 -38.77 -33.88
N ASN A 166 23.56 -38.63 -33.79
CA ASN A 166 22.75 -39.42 -32.88
C ASN A 166 22.04 -40.54 -33.62
N THR A 167 22.35 -41.78 -33.24
CA THR A 167 21.70 -43.00 -33.77
C THR A 167 20.35 -43.26 -33.12
N GLU A 168 20.00 -42.52 -32.09
CA GLU A 168 18.74 -42.67 -31.36
C GLU A 168 17.60 -41.92 -32.05
N LYS A 169 16.49 -42.63 -32.25
CA LYS A 169 15.27 -42.07 -32.84
C LYS A 169 14.50 -41.12 -31.93
N LEU A 170 14.91 -40.99 -30.67
CA LEU A 170 14.25 -40.24 -29.62
C LEU A 170 15.24 -39.30 -28.89
N PRO A 171 14.80 -38.18 -28.35
CA PRO A 171 15.62 -37.26 -27.56
C PRO A 171 15.90 -37.85 -26.17
N ALA A 172 16.86 -38.77 -26.08
CA ALA A 172 17.09 -39.59 -24.89
C ALA A 172 17.51 -38.75 -23.67
N ARG A 173 18.37 -37.73 -23.84
CA ARG A 173 18.81 -36.86 -22.73
C ARG A 173 17.65 -36.04 -22.15
N THR A 174 16.82 -35.53 -23.05
CA THR A 174 15.63 -34.76 -22.65
C THR A 174 14.63 -35.64 -21.89
N LEU A 175 14.38 -36.87 -22.38
CA LEU A 175 13.46 -37.79 -21.71
C LEU A 175 13.98 -38.26 -20.35
N ASN A 176 15.28 -38.49 -20.22
CA ASN A 176 15.91 -38.82 -18.94
C ASN A 176 15.77 -37.69 -17.92
N LEU A 177 15.88 -36.41 -18.31
CA LEU A 177 15.65 -35.28 -17.42
C LEU A 177 14.21 -35.23 -16.91
N ILE A 178 13.24 -35.57 -17.77
CA ILE A 178 11.82 -35.63 -17.38
C ILE A 178 11.58 -36.73 -16.35
N GLN A 179 12.18 -37.93 -16.58
CA GLN A 179 12.03 -39.08 -15.69
C GLN A 179 12.69 -38.89 -14.33
N GLN A 180 13.93 -38.39 -14.27
CA GLN A 180 14.64 -38.15 -13.02
C GLN A 180 13.89 -37.20 -12.09
N LYS A 181 13.11 -36.26 -12.62
CA LYS A 181 12.34 -35.33 -11.83
C LYS A 181 11.03 -35.91 -11.31
N GLN A 182 10.45 -36.89 -11.98
CA GLN A 182 9.28 -37.64 -11.48
C GLN A 182 9.63 -38.53 -10.29
N ASP A 183 10.85 -39.13 -10.29
CA ASP A 183 11.31 -39.97 -9.19
C ASP A 183 11.74 -39.19 -7.95
N SER A 184 12.01 -37.89 -8.09
CA SER A 184 12.41 -37.00 -6.97
C SER A 184 11.25 -36.27 -6.30
N THR A 185 10.02 -36.39 -6.76
CA THR A 185 8.84 -35.93 -6.04
C THR A 185 8.37 -37.03 -5.10
N PRO A 186 8.52 -36.90 -3.77
CA PRO A 186 7.92 -37.88 -2.87
C PRO A 186 6.40 -37.85 -3.04
N ILE A 187 5.82 -39.01 -3.23
CA ILE A 187 4.37 -39.22 -3.13
C ILE A 187 4.04 -39.11 -1.63
N ASP A 188 4.01 -37.90 -1.14
CA ASP A 188 3.46 -37.59 0.17
C ASP A 188 2.35 -36.57 0.00
N SER A 189 1.17 -37.10 -0.01
CA SER A 189 -0.04 -36.61 0.62
C SER A 189 -1.29 -37.17 -0.06
N LEU A 190 -1.69 -38.31 0.41
CA LEU A 190 -3.11 -38.65 0.51
C LEU A 190 -3.61 -38.23 1.87
#